data_2f44763cebb057127c8759a214c90bd3
#
_entry.id   2f44763cebb057127c8759a214c90bd3
#
_cell.length_a   1.000
_cell.length_b   1.000
_cell.length_c   1.000
_cell.angle_alpha   90.00
_cell.angle_beta   90.00
_cell.angle_gamma   90.00
#
_symmetry.space_group_name_H-M   'P 1'
#
loop_
_entity.id
_entity.type
_entity.pdbx_description
1 polymer ?
#
loop_
_entity_poly.entity_id
_entity_poly.type
_entity_poly.pdbx_seq_one_letter_code
_entity_poly.pdbx_strand_id
1 'polypeptide(L)'
;SGRWDKDFCRTFGLGYSPARGNKFLQYAKDKGLNLQILVEIGLLGEDDSRPGNYYDFYRGRLMIPQRDRYGRVQTFTARSINPQAAVKYLNGRDSLIYRKSTSIFGIDIAMKAARQSGKVYLVEGAPDVMRLQSLGIANVIASLGGCWSKEQLGYFSKFSCSLCFIPDSDKPKDGEKFGAGEKFVFANGRLATEMGFQVSVREIPKEGNVKQDADSYITCLERWEGLTEKDFILWYADKHYDTESTNDDQLKVISDVCDLLVNIQSEVLQASLLTDLKDKYRKAS
;
A
#
# COMPACT_ATOMS: atom_id res chain seq x y z
N SER A 1 6.97 -17.04 -15.74
CA SER A 1 7.87 -16.75 -14.61
C SER A 1 7.24 -17.32 -13.35
N GLY A 2 7.93 -18.24 -12.67
CA GLY A 2 7.41 -19.01 -11.53
C GLY A 2 7.23 -18.21 -10.22
N ARG A 3 6.90 -16.91 -10.28
CA ARG A 3 6.75 -16.05 -9.11
C ARG A 3 5.51 -16.41 -8.29
N TRP A 4 4.42 -16.81 -8.97
CA TRP A 4 3.17 -17.23 -8.35
C TRP A 4 2.73 -18.57 -8.95
N ASP A 5 2.64 -19.60 -8.14
CA ASP A 5 2.17 -20.93 -8.55
C ASP A 5 0.64 -21.01 -8.68
N LYS A 6 0.14 -22.18 -9.03
CA LYS A 6 -1.30 -22.39 -9.22
C LYS A 6 -2.09 -22.24 -7.92
N ASP A 7 -1.53 -22.65 -6.81
CA ASP A 7 -2.22 -22.62 -5.52
C ASP A 7 -2.28 -21.19 -4.98
N PHE A 8 -1.21 -20.40 -5.16
CA PHE A 8 -1.22 -18.96 -4.94
C PHE A 8 -2.32 -18.27 -5.77
N CYS A 9 -2.36 -18.57 -7.08
CA CYS A 9 -3.38 -18.00 -7.95
C CYS A 9 -4.81 -18.34 -7.53
N ARG A 10 -5.05 -19.56 -7.06
CA ARG A 10 -6.36 -20.00 -6.56
C ARG A 10 -6.74 -19.33 -5.25
N THR A 11 -5.81 -19.28 -4.30
CA THR A 11 -5.99 -18.65 -2.97
C THR A 11 -6.46 -17.21 -3.09
N PHE A 12 -5.80 -16.45 -3.96
CA PHE A 12 -6.14 -15.04 -4.18
C PHE A 12 -7.20 -14.79 -5.26
N GLY A 13 -7.69 -15.86 -5.92
CA GLY A 13 -8.71 -15.76 -6.96
C GLY A 13 -8.25 -15.01 -8.20
N LEU A 14 -6.97 -15.17 -8.57
CA LEU A 14 -6.40 -14.48 -9.72
C LEU A 14 -6.99 -15.01 -11.03
N GLY A 15 -7.24 -14.08 -11.96
CA GLY A 15 -7.77 -14.39 -13.27
C GLY A 15 -7.01 -13.66 -14.39
N TYR A 16 -7.42 -13.91 -15.62
CA TYR A 16 -6.87 -13.23 -16.79
C TYR A 16 -7.97 -12.71 -17.70
N SER A 17 -7.90 -11.44 -18.06
CA SER A 17 -8.75 -10.84 -19.08
C SER A 17 -8.00 -10.81 -20.42
N PRO A 18 -8.53 -11.48 -21.48
CA PRO A 18 -7.89 -11.56 -22.78
C PRO A 18 -7.66 -10.18 -23.43
N ALA A 19 -6.56 -10.06 -24.19
CA ALA A 19 -6.21 -8.80 -24.86
C ALA A 19 -7.12 -8.46 -26.04
N ARG A 20 -7.66 -9.48 -26.71
CA ARG A 20 -8.46 -9.33 -27.94
C ARG A 20 -9.86 -9.88 -27.77
N GLY A 21 -10.81 -9.22 -28.45
CA GLY A 21 -12.24 -9.57 -28.40
C GLY A 21 -12.88 -9.17 -27.08
N ASN A 22 -14.15 -8.90 -27.09
CA ASN A 22 -14.95 -8.56 -25.90
C ASN A 22 -15.47 -9.86 -25.26
N LYS A 23 -14.55 -10.64 -24.65
CA LYS A 23 -14.87 -11.98 -24.14
C LYS A 23 -15.79 -11.94 -22.93
N PHE A 24 -15.58 -10.97 -22.04
CA PHE A 24 -16.47 -10.77 -20.90
C PHE A 24 -17.85 -10.26 -21.33
N LEU A 25 -17.89 -9.30 -22.27
CA LEU A 25 -19.15 -8.82 -22.85
C LEU A 25 -19.93 -9.96 -23.50
N GLN A 26 -19.25 -10.83 -24.27
CA GLN A 26 -19.92 -11.99 -24.88
C GLN A 26 -20.50 -12.92 -23.79
N TYR A 27 -19.70 -13.27 -22.78
CA TYR A 27 -20.14 -14.06 -21.63
C TYR A 27 -21.34 -13.41 -20.94
N ALA A 28 -21.30 -12.09 -20.71
CA ALA A 28 -22.39 -11.36 -20.05
C ALA A 28 -23.71 -11.45 -20.87
N LYS A 29 -23.62 -11.32 -22.21
CA LYS A 29 -24.76 -11.47 -23.12
C LYS A 29 -25.32 -12.91 -23.07
N ASP A 30 -24.46 -13.91 -23.16
CA ASP A 30 -24.85 -15.33 -23.16
C ASP A 30 -25.53 -15.72 -21.83
N LYS A 31 -25.16 -15.05 -20.71
CA LYS A 31 -25.77 -15.25 -19.39
C LYS A 31 -26.95 -14.34 -19.10
N GLY A 32 -27.34 -13.46 -20.03
CA GLY A 32 -28.43 -12.51 -19.84
C GLY A 32 -28.19 -11.50 -18.73
N LEU A 33 -26.92 -11.14 -18.46
CA LEU A 33 -26.59 -10.16 -17.43
C LEU A 33 -26.95 -8.76 -17.89
N ASN A 34 -27.35 -7.90 -16.95
CA ASN A 34 -27.65 -6.50 -17.24
C ASN A 34 -26.35 -5.73 -17.57
N LEU A 35 -26.16 -5.37 -18.83
CA LEU A 35 -24.93 -4.71 -19.32
C LEU A 35 -24.75 -3.34 -18.71
N GLN A 36 -25.83 -2.58 -18.45
CA GLN A 36 -25.75 -1.26 -17.83
C GLN A 36 -25.19 -1.35 -16.40
N ILE A 37 -25.65 -2.31 -15.62
CA ILE A 37 -25.08 -2.56 -14.27
C ILE A 37 -23.59 -2.90 -14.38
N LEU A 38 -23.18 -3.68 -15.38
CA LEU A 38 -21.77 -4.04 -15.58
C LEU A 38 -20.90 -2.82 -15.97
N VAL A 39 -21.47 -1.82 -16.63
CA VAL A 39 -20.84 -0.52 -16.87
C VAL A 39 -20.72 0.27 -15.57
N GLU A 40 -21.80 0.37 -14.80
CA GLU A 40 -21.85 1.11 -13.53
C GLU A 40 -20.85 0.57 -12.49
N ILE A 41 -20.62 -0.75 -12.46
CA ILE A 41 -19.62 -1.36 -11.55
C ILE A 41 -18.22 -1.45 -12.19
N GLY A 42 -18.03 -0.90 -13.40
CA GLY A 42 -16.73 -0.76 -14.04
C GLY A 42 -16.13 -2.04 -14.62
N LEU A 43 -16.95 -3.06 -14.95
CA LEU A 43 -16.51 -4.27 -15.65
C LEU A 43 -16.61 -4.14 -17.17
N LEU A 44 -17.54 -3.35 -17.65
CA LEU A 44 -17.65 -2.93 -19.05
C LEU A 44 -17.41 -1.43 -19.17
N GLY A 45 -17.00 -1.00 -20.36
CA GLY A 45 -17.07 0.39 -20.78
C GLY A 45 -18.14 0.55 -21.86
N GLU A 46 -18.66 1.76 -22.01
CA GLU A 46 -19.55 2.17 -23.09
C GLU A 46 -18.86 3.25 -23.93
N ASP A 47 -19.06 3.21 -25.23
CA ASP A 47 -18.50 4.19 -26.16
C ASP A 47 -19.37 5.47 -26.14
N ASP A 48 -18.82 6.57 -25.61
CA ASP A 48 -19.53 7.85 -25.48
C ASP A 48 -20.07 8.37 -26.82
N SER A 49 -19.40 8.04 -27.95
CA SER A 49 -19.84 8.45 -29.30
C SER A 49 -20.91 7.52 -29.89
N ARG A 50 -21.11 6.34 -29.31
CA ARG A 50 -22.07 5.32 -29.79
C ARG A 50 -22.73 4.61 -28.61
N PRO A 51 -23.76 5.22 -28.02
CA PRO A 51 -24.53 4.63 -26.91
C PRO A 51 -25.01 3.21 -27.25
N GLY A 52 -24.89 2.28 -26.30
CA GLY A 52 -25.21 0.87 -26.50
C GLY A 52 -24.05 0.05 -27.07
N ASN A 53 -22.92 0.68 -27.44
CA ASN A 53 -21.72 -0.04 -27.86
C ASN A 53 -20.79 -0.30 -26.67
N TYR A 54 -20.94 -1.48 -26.08
CA TYR A 54 -20.19 -1.90 -24.90
C TYR A 54 -18.89 -2.63 -25.25
N TYR A 55 -17.90 -2.55 -24.35
CA TYR A 55 -16.61 -3.23 -24.48
C TYR A 55 -16.06 -3.67 -23.13
N ASP A 56 -15.20 -4.69 -23.13
CA ASP A 56 -14.51 -5.13 -21.92
C ASP A 56 -13.60 -4.00 -21.39
N PHE A 57 -13.81 -3.56 -20.13
CA PHE A 57 -13.00 -2.51 -19.53
C PHE A 57 -11.55 -2.96 -19.28
N TYR A 58 -11.38 -4.20 -18.82
CA TYR A 58 -10.06 -4.79 -18.62
C TYR A 58 -9.67 -5.64 -19.82
N ARG A 59 -8.49 -5.39 -20.40
CA ARG A 59 -7.98 -6.13 -21.56
C ARG A 59 -6.49 -6.41 -21.42
N GLY A 60 -6.06 -7.65 -21.69
CA GLY A 60 -4.66 -8.07 -21.64
C GLY A 60 -4.06 -7.95 -20.23
N ARG A 61 -4.85 -8.28 -19.21
CA ARG A 61 -4.43 -8.03 -17.82
C ARG A 61 -4.65 -9.25 -16.94
N LEU A 62 -3.71 -9.42 -16.00
CA LEU A 62 -3.91 -10.25 -14.83
C LEU A 62 -4.91 -9.53 -13.91
N MET A 63 -5.98 -10.23 -13.55
CA MET A 63 -7.07 -9.71 -12.71
C MET A 63 -6.86 -10.14 -11.26
N ILE A 64 -6.82 -9.18 -10.37
CA ILE A 64 -6.65 -9.37 -8.92
C ILE A 64 -7.91 -8.84 -8.25
N PRO A 65 -8.77 -9.70 -7.65
CA PRO A 65 -10.00 -9.24 -7.02
C PRO A 65 -9.70 -8.42 -5.77
N GLN A 66 -10.36 -7.30 -5.64
CA GLN A 66 -10.40 -6.51 -4.43
C GLN A 66 -11.68 -6.84 -3.66
N ARG A 67 -11.51 -7.23 -2.40
CA ARG A 67 -12.58 -7.70 -1.54
C ARG A 67 -12.88 -6.72 -0.42
N ASP A 68 -14.13 -6.69 0.00
CA ASP A 68 -14.50 -6.02 1.24
C ASP A 68 -14.09 -6.86 2.47
N ARG A 69 -14.29 -6.32 3.67
CA ARG A 69 -13.99 -7.01 4.94
C ARG A 69 -14.74 -8.34 5.16
N TYR A 70 -15.73 -8.63 4.33
CA TYR A 70 -16.53 -9.86 4.37
C TYR A 70 -16.11 -10.85 3.28
N GLY A 71 -15.07 -10.57 2.52
CA GLY A 71 -14.58 -11.40 1.42
C GLY A 71 -15.36 -11.26 0.11
N ARG A 72 -16.32 -10.33 0.00
CA ARG A 72 -17.10 -10.10 -1.22
C ARG A 72 -16.30 -9.24 -2.20
N VAL A 73 -16.22 -9.67 -3.45
CA VAL A 73 -15.53 -8.92 -4.50
C VAL A 73 -16.28 -7.62 -4.80
N GLN A 74 -15.60 -6.49 -4.65
CA GLN A 74 -16.12 -5.17 -4.96
C GLN A 74 -15.65 -4.68 -6.34
N THR A 75 -14.41 -4.97 -6.69
CA THR A 75 -13.79 -4.58 -7.97
C THR A 75 -12.52 -5.40 -8.21
N PHE A 76 -11.73 -4.98 -9.19
CA PHE A 76 -10.45 -5.58 -9.50
C PHE A 76 -9.36 -4.51 -9.60
N THR A 77 -8.14 -4.85 -9.18
CA THR A 77 -6.93 -4.22 -9.69
C THR A 77 -6.35 -5.12 -10.77
N ALA A 78 -5.92 -4.55 -11.90
CA ALA A 78 -5.55 -5.33 -13.07
C ALA A 78 -4.16 -4.92 -13.57
N ARG A 79 -3.22 -5.87 -13.53
CA ARG A 79 -1.84 -5.66 -13.97
C ARG A 79 -1.69 -6.03 -15.45
N SER A 80 -1.14 -5.12 -16.26
CA SER A 80 -0.79 -5.45 -17.65
C SER A 80 0.25 -6.56 -17.70
N ILE A 81 0.04 -7.55 -18.57
CA ILE A 81 1.04 -8.55 -18.90
C ILE A 81 2.01 -8.09 -19.98
N ASN A 82 1.68 -7.00 -20.69
CA ASN A 82 2.57 -6.35 -21.65
C ASN A 82 3.53 -5.42 -20.90
N PRO A 83 4.86 -5.65 -20.97
CA PRO A 83 5.85 -4.79 -20.33
C PRO A 83 5.87 -3.35 -20.89
N GLN A 84 5.44 -3.19 -22.15
CA GLN A 84 5.40 -1.90 -22.86
C GLN A 84 4.10 -1.11 -22.63
N ALA A 85 3.18 -1.61 -21.78
CA ALA A 85 1.92 -0.93 -21.53
C ALA A 85 2.15 0.40 -20.81
N ALA A 86 1.58 1.48 -21.34
CA ALA A 86 1.64 2.81 -20.73
C ALA A 86 1.08 2.82 -19.29
N VAL A 87 0.06 2.01 -19.02
CA VAL A 87 -0.55 1.85 -17.69
C VAL A 87 -0.30 0.43 -17.19
N LYS A 88 0.66 0.30 -16.26
CA LYS A 88 1.03 -0.99 -15.65
C LYS A 88 -0.11 -1.57 -14.81
N TYR A 89 -0.72 -0.78 -13.93
CA TYR A 89 -1.86 -1.16 -13.09
C TYR A 89 -3.07 -0.32 -13.43
N LEU A 90 -4.22 -0.97 -13.61
CA LEU A 90 -5.51 -0.35 -13.79
C LEU A 90 -6.42 -0.77 -12.65
N ASN A 91 -6.78 0.16 -11.79
CA ASN A 91 -7.70 -0.06 -10.68
C ASN A 91 -9.14 0.15 -11.15
N GLY A 92 -10.08 -0.47 -10.44
CA GLY A 92 -11.51 -0.24 -10.63
C GLY A 92 -11.89 1.23 -10.45
N ARG A 93 -12.95 1.63 -11.16
CA ARG A 93 -13.57 2.94 -11.01
C ARG A 93 -14.47 2.97 -9.79
N ASP A 94 -14.64 4.12 -9.18
CA ASP A 94 -15.64 4.31 -8.13
C ASP A 94 -17.03 3.93 -8.66
N SER A 95 -17.79 3.23 -7.84
CA SER A 95 -19.10 2.68 -8.20
C SER A 95 -19.99 2.58 -6.95
N LEU A 96 -21.21 2.08 -7.10
CA LEU A 96 -22.12 1.85 -5.98
C LEU A 96 -21.57 0.88 -4.92
N ILE A 97 -20.67 -0.03 -5.32
CA ILE A 97 -20.13 -1.08 -4.45
C ILE A 97 -18.64 -0.91 -4.13
N TYR A 98 -17.99 0.07 -4.73
CA TYR A 98 -16.55 0.32 -4.55
C TYR A 98 -16.25 1.81 -4.51
N ARG A 99 -15.48 2.24 -3.52
CA ARG A 99 -14.88 3.58 -3.44
C ARG A 99 -13.41 3.46 -3.10
N LYS A 100 -12.56 4.00 -3.96
CA LYS A 100 -11.11 3.94 -3.79
C LYS A 100 -10.65 4.56 -2.46
N SER A 101 -11.28 5.67 -2.05
CA SER A 101 -10.93 6.41 -0.82
C SER A 101 -11.23 5.66 0.48
N THR A 102 -12.08 4.63 0.44
CA THR A 102 -12.48 3.86 1.63
C THR A 102 -12.09 2.39 1.56
N SER A 103 -11.76 1.89 0.37
CA SER A 103 -11.45 0.48 0.16
C SER A 103 -9.99 0.19 0.52
N ILE A 104 -9.76 -0.96 1.17
CA ILE A 104 -8.46 -1.42 1.64
C ILE A 104 -8.22 -2.82 1.07
N PHE A 105 -7.12 -2.99 0.33
CA PHE A 105 -6.78 -4.30 -0.23
C PHE A 105 -6.24 -5.25 0.85
N GLY A 106 -6.73 -6.49 0.85
CA GLY A 106 -6.32 -7.53 1.81
C GLY A 106 -7.01 -7.45 3.17
N ILE A 107 -7.97 -6.53 3.34
CA ILE A 107 -8.69 -6.31 4.61
C ILE A 107 -9.45 -7.54 5.10
N ASP A 108 -9.99 -8.35 4.18
CA ASP A 108 -10.74 -9.58 4.45
C ASP A 108 -9.90 -10.61 5.23
N ILE A 109 -8.63 -10.73 4.90
CA ILE A 109 -7.68 -11.63 5.56
C ILE A 109 -7.07 -10.93 6.79
N ALA A 110 -6.69 -9.65 6.66
CA ALA A 110 -5.88 -8.95 7.65
C ALA A 110 -6.59 -8.69 8.98
N MET A 111 -7.90 -8.49 8.98
CA MET A 111 -8.63 -8.04 10.17
C MET A 111 -8.49 -8.91 11.41
N LYS A 112 -8.56 -10.23 11.23
CA LYS A 112 -8.44 -11.17 12.35
C LYS A 112 -7.04 -11.11 12.95
N ALA A 113 -6.01 -11.16 12.10
CA ALA A 113 -4.61 -11.14 12.51
C ALA A 113 -4.24 -9.77 13.13
N ALA A 114 -4.73 -8.67 12.58
CA ALA A 114 -4.51 -7.32 13.11
C ALA A 114 -5.07 -7.16 14.54
N ARG A 115 -6.27 -7.67 14.80
CA ARG A 115 -6.85 -7.64 16.14
C ARG A 115 -6.09 -8.51 17.15
N GLN A 116 -5.55 -9.64 16.71
CA GLN A 116 -4.81 -10.55 17.57
C GLN A 116 -3.40 -10.04 17.89
N SER A 117 -2.73 -9.45 16.92
CA SER A 117 -1.35 -8.97 17.05
C SER A 117 -1.25 -7.53 17.59
N GLY A 118 -2.34 -6.74 17.53
CA GLY A 118 -2.29 -5.31 17.80
C GLY A 118 -1.45 -4.52 16.79
N LYS A 119 -1.20 -5.08 15.58
CA LYS A 119 -0.36 -4.45 14.57
C LYS A 119 -0.90 -4.67 13.16
N VAL A 120 -0.75 -3.66 12.30
CA VAL A 120 -1.06 -3.72 10.87
C VAL A 120 0.16 -3.29 10.07
N TYR A 121 0.51 -4.05 9.05
CA TYR A 121 1.56 -3.71 8.10
C TYR A 121 0.95 -3.09 6.85
N LEU A 122 1.51 -1.96 6.40
CA LEU A 122 1.04 -1.16 5.28
C LEU A 122 2.09 -1.18 4.17
N VAL A 123 1.71 -1.74 3.03
CA VAL A 123 2.55 -1.81 1.81
C VAL A 123 1.92 -1.00 0.68
N GLU A 124 2.64 -0.83 -0.44
CA GLU A 124 2.17 0.01 -1.54
C GLU A 124 1.18 -0.71 -2.46
N GLY A 125 1.35 -2.01 -2.70
CA GLY A 125 0.63 -2.72 -3.74
C GLY A 125 -0.01 -4.06 -3.37
N ALA A 126 -0.93 -4.49 -4.23
CA ALA A 126 -1.58 -5.80 -4.08
C ALA A 126 -0.60 -6.99 -4.14
N PRO A 127 0.44 -7.01 -5.00
CA PRO A 127 1.43 -8.08 -5.00
C PRO A 127 2.13 -8.26 -3.65
N ASP A 128 2.46 -7.14 -2.99
CA ASP A 128 3.15 -7.13 -1.70
C ASP A 128 2.27 -7.74 -0.61
N VAL A 129 1.00 -7.33 -0.57
CA VAL A 129 0.01 -7.92 0.35
C VAL A 129 -0.11 -9.42 0.12
N MET A 130 -0.33 -9.84 -1.12
CA MET A 130 -0.50 -11.26 -1.45
C MET A 130 0.75 -12.07 -1.10
N ARG A 131 1.95 -11.54 -1.35
CA ARG A 131 3.20 -12.20 -1.00
C ARG A 131 3.31 -12.43 0.50
N LEU A 132 3.15 -11.37 1.29
CA LEU A 132 3.28 -11.46 2.74
C LEU A 132 2.21 -12.35 3.36
N GLN A 133 0.95 -12.23 2.91
CA GLN A 133 -0.13 -13.10 3.36
C GLN A 133 0.12 -14.59 2.99
N SER A 134 0.73 -14.88 1.83
CA SER A 134 1.10 -16.25 1.44
C SER A 134 2.19 -16.86 2.32
N LEU A 135 3.00 -16.03 2.97
CA LEU A 135 4.01 -16.43 3.94
C LEU A 135 3.45 -16.54 5.38
N GLY A 136 2.15 -16.32 5.58
CA GLY A 136 1.51 -16.37 6.89
C GLY A 136 1.51 -15.04 7.65
N ILE A 137 2.08 -13.96 7.07
CA ILE A 137 2.02 -12.61 7.64
C ILE A 137 0.68 -11.99 7.23
N ALA A 138 -0.38 -12.39 7.93
CA ALA A 138 -1.76 -12.15 7.49
C ALA A 138 -2.21 -10.69 7.68
N ASN A 139 -1.67 -9.94 8.64
CA ASN A 139 -2.06 -8.57 9.00
C ASN A 139 -1.45 -7.48 8.10
N VAL A 140 -1.41 -7.74 6.79
CA VAL A 140 -0.85 -6.85 5.75
C VAL A 140 -1.94 -6.33 4.84
N ILE A 141 -1.88 -5.03 4.51
CA ILE A 141 -2.88 -4.33 3.69
C ILE A 141 -2.23 -3.29 2.77
N ALA A 142 -2.96 -2.86 1.74
CA ALA A 142 -2.55 -1.76 0.86
C ALA A 142 -3.72 -0.84 0.49
N SER A 143 -3.41 0.47 0.26
CA SER A 143 -4.39 1.46 -0.22
C SER A 143 -4.64 1.39 -1.72
N LEU A 144 -3.75 0.73 -2.50
CA LEU A 144 -3.74 0.69 -3.97
C LEU A 144 -3.71 2.07 -4.66
N GLY A 145 -3.35 3.12 -3.95
CA GLY A 145 -3.37 4.49 -4.48
C GLY A 145 -2.16 5.33 -4.11
N GLY A 146 -1.16 4.77 -3.43
CA GLY A 146 0.03 5.50 -2.98
C GLY A 146 -0.20 6.45 -1.80
N CYS A 147 -1.46 6.81 -1.50
CA CYS A 147 -1.82 7.62 -0.33
C CYS A 147 -2.93 6.94 0.44
N TRP A 148 -2.83 6.96 1.75
CA TRP A 148 -3.90 6.54 2.67
C TRP A 148 -4.84 7.71 2.95
N SER A 149 -6.13 7.46 2.97
CA SER A 149 -7.12 8.44 3.43
C SER A 149 -7.34 8.36 4.94
N LYS A 150 -7.85 9.45 5.53
CA LYS A 150 -8.28 9.44 6.94
C LYS A 150 -9.36 8.39 7.20
N GLU A 151 -10.25 8.14 6.23
CA GLU A 151 -11.30 7.13 6.33
C GLU A 151 -10.72 5.70 6.36
N GLN A 152 -9.73 5.41 5.51
CA GLN A 152 -9.05 4.11 5.50
C GLN A 152 -8.29 3.86 6.81
N LEU A 153 -7.48 4.81 7.28
CA LEU A 153 -6.76 4.69 8.55
C LEU A 153 -7.72 4.69 9.75
N GLY A 154 -8.76 5.51 9.71
CA GLY A 154 -9.80 5.59 10.76
C GLY A 154 -10.55 4.27 10.97
N TYR A 155 -10.50 3.35 10.01
CA TYR A 155 -11.02 2.01 10.20
C TYR A 155 -10.30 1.27 11.34
N PHE A 156 -9.00 1.53 11.51
CA PHE A 156 -8.15 0.89 12.52
C PHE A 156 -8.15 1.63 13.87
N SER A 157 -8.59 2.88 13.94
CA SER A 157 -8.61 3.65 15.19
C SER A 157 -9.52 3.03 16.27
N LYS A 158 -10.47 2.20 15.87
CA LYS A 158 -11.36 1.46 16.78
C LYS A 158 -10.68 0.24 17.45
N PHE A 159 -9.51 -0.09 17.00
CA PHE A 159 -8.70 -1.20 17.48
C PHE A 159 -7.39 -0.61 18.01
N SER A 160 -6.98 -0.97 19.19
CA SER A 160 -5.68 -0.53 19.74
C SER A 160 -4.53 -1.19 18.98
N CYS A 161 -4.33 -0.80 17.71
CA CYS A 161 -3.27 -1.34 16.85
C CYS A 161 -2.29 -0.26 16.42
N SER A 162 -1.02 -0.66 16.35
CA SER A 162 0.06 0.13 15.74
C SER A 162 0.10 -0.10 14.23
N LEU A 163 0.63 0.87 13.50
CA LEU A 163 0.80 0.82 12.04
C LEU A 163 2.29 0.75 11.70
N CYS A 164 2.66 -0.22 10.87
CA CYS A 164 4.04 -0.38 10.43
C CYS A 164 4.10 -0.27 8.89
N PHE A 165 4.77 0.75 8.38
CA PHE A 165 4.96 0.93 6.95
C PHE A 165 6.15 0.12 6.43
N ILE A 166 5.98 -0.47 5.24
CA ILE A 166 7.03 -1.21 4.53
C ILE A 166 7.16 -0.56 3.14
N PRO A 167 8.05 0.43 2.99
CA PRO A 167 8.23 1.12 1.72
C PRO A 167 8.97 0.26 0.69
N ASP A 168 8.70 0.52 -0.58
CA ASP A 168 9.54 0.06 -1.66
C ASP A 168 10.95 0.68 -1.55
N SER A 169 11.96 -0.10 -1.90
CA SER A 169 13.36 0.34 -1.92
C SER A 169 13.69 1.04 -3.25
N ASP A 170 13.08 2.21 -3.47
CA ASP A 170 13.31 3.03 -4.66
C ASP A 170 14.56 3.90 -4.52
N LYS A 171 15.25 4.14 -5.65
CA LYS A 171 16.22 5.23 -5.72
C LYS A 171 15.52 6.58 -5.94
N PRO A 172 16.05 7.66 -5.37
CA PRO A 172 15.63 9.00 -5.76
C PRO A 172 15.79 9.19 -7.26
N LYS A 173 14.88 9.93 -7.88
CA LYS A 173 15.03 10.40 -9.25
C LYS A 173 16.06 11.55 -9.30
N ASP A 174 16.57 11.86 -10.49
CA ASP A 174 17.51 12.95 -10.68
C ASP A 174 16.96 14.26 -10.08
N GLY A 175 17.76 14.88 -9.21
CA GLY A 175 17.39 16.09 -8.49
C GLY A 175 16.47 15.90 -7.27
N GLU A 176 16.07 14.66 -6.92
CA GLU A 176 15.28 14.35 -5.74
C GLU A 176 16.16 13.77 -4.61
N LYS A 177 15.91 14.20 -3.36
CA LYS A 177 16.62 13.67 -2.17
C LYS A 177 16.12 12.28 -1.79
N PHE A 178 14.82 11.99 -2.00
CA PHE A 178 14.14 10.79 -1.51
C PHE A 178 13.48 9.98 -2.63
N GLY A 179 13.49 8.66 -2.48
CA GLY A 179 12.77 7.73 -3.34
C GLY A 179 11.25 7.80 -3.13
N ALA A 180 10.50 7.15 -4.02
CA ALA A 180 9.04 7.14 -3.96
C ALA A 180 8.53 6.45 -2.69
N GLY A 181 9.14 5.31 -2.29
CA GLY A 181 8.80 4.61 -1.06
C GLY A 181 9.05 5.45 0.21
N GLU A 182 10.16 6.21 0.26
CA GLU A 182 10.42 7.11 1.39
C GLU A 182 9.37 8.23 1.45
N LYS A 183 9.02 8.84 0.31
CA LYS A 183 7.95 9.85 0.22
C LYS A 183 6.58 9.30 0.61
N PHE A 184 6.30 8.04 0.24
CA PHE A 184 5.09 7.34 0.67
C PHE A 184 5.02 7.25 2.20
N VAL A 185 6.11 6.85 2.87
CA VAL A 185 6.17 6.78 4.33
C VAL A 185 6.07 8.15 4.98
N PHE A 186 6.74 9.20 4.44
CA PHE A 186 6.65 10.55 5.01
C PHE A 186 5.23 11.08 5.05
N ALA A 187 4.50 10.98 3.94
CA ALA A 187 3.13 11.48 3.86
C ALA A 187 2.17 10.68 4.74
N ASN A 188 2.22 9.36 4.65
CA ASN A 188 1.26 8.48 5.31
C ASN A 188 1.59 8.26 6.79
N GLY A 189 2.87 8.21 7.16
CA GLY A 189 3.32 8.13 8.55
C GLY A 189 2.98 9.38 9.35
N ARG A 190 3.16 10.57 8.75
CA ARG A 190 2.71 11.83 9.35
C ARG A 190 1.20 11.82 9.60
N LEU A 191 0.41 11.48 8.58
CA LEU A 191 -1.05 11.40 8.70
C LEU A 191 -1.47 10.42 9.81
N ALA A 192 -0.85 9.24 9.87
CA ALA A 192 -1.16 8.24 10.88
C ALA A 192 -0.79 8.71 12.30
N THR A 193 0.36 9.37 12.47
CA THR A 193 0.79 9.95 13.75
C THR A 193 -0.16 11.06 14.20
N GLU A 194 -0.55 11.96 13.29
CA GLU A 194 -1.55 13.02 13.56
C GLU A 194 -2.93 12.45 13.95
N MET A 195 -3.26 11.25 13.49
CA MET A 195 -4.47 10.51 13.90
C MET A 195 -4.30 9.75 15.23
N GLY A 196 -3.14 9.84 15.89
CA GLY A 196 -2.84 9.23 17.18
C GLY A 196 -2.40 7.77 17.13
N PHE A 197 -2.02 7.25 15.95
CA PHE A 197 -1.46 5.90 15.87
C PHE A 197 0.01 5.89 16.32
N GLN A 198 0.42 4.79 16.94
CA GLN A 198 1.83 4.45 17.05
C GLN A 198 2.29 3.95 15.68
N VAL A 199 3.33 4.58 15.12
CA VAL A 199 3.80 4.32 13.76
C VAL A 199 5.24 3.85 13.76
N SER A 200 5.54 2.82 12.98
CA SER A 200 6.88 2.29 12.76
C SER A 200 7.14 2.03 11.27
N VAL A 201 8.39 1.78 10.94
CA VAL A 201 8.86 1.52 9.56
C VAL A 201 9.76 0.29 9.56
N ARG A 202 9.54 -0.62 8.61
CA ARG A 202 10.46 -1.70 8.25
C ARG A 202 11.01 -1.44 6.86
N GLU A 203 12.25 -1.08 6.75
CA GLU A 203 12.88 -0.80 5.46
C GLU A 203 13.35 -2.09 4.78
N ILE A 204 13.04 -2.20 3.49
CA ILE A 204 13.67 -3.19 2.62
C ILE A 204 15.08 -2.70 2.31
N PRO A 205 16.13 -3.50 2.54
CA PRO A 205 17.51 -3.11 2.25
C PRO A 205 17.71 -2.72 0.78
N LYS A 206 18.50 -1.67 0.55
CA LYS A 206 18.91 -1.27 -0.81
C LYS A 206 20.04 -2.18 -1.30
N GLU A 207 19.70 -3.26 -1.99
CA GLU A 207 20.71 -4.17 -2.58
C GLU A 207 21.01 -3.76 -4.03
N GLY A 208 22.17 -3.20 -4.26
CA GLY A 208 22.62 -2.80 -5.61
C GLY A 208 21.79 -1.68 -6.24
N ASN A 209 21.56 -1.80 -7.57
CA ASN A 209 20.87 -0.77 -8.38
C ASN A 209 19.42 -1.12 -8.73
N VAL A 210 18.86 -2.19 -8.19
CA VAL A 210 17.54 -2.69 -8.55
C VAL A 210 16.53 -2.24 -7.50
N LYS A 211 15.42 -1.64 -7.96
CA LYS A 211 14.25 -1.41 -7.12
C LYS A 211 13.75 -2.74 -6.57
N GLN A 212 13.52 -2.80 -5.26
CA GLN A 212 12.91 -3.93 -4.60
C GLN A 212 11.60 -3.50 -3.92
N ASP A 213 10.60 -4.32 -4.05
CA ASP A 213 9.33 -4.24 -3.34
C ASP A 213 9.19 -5.43 -2.39
N ALA A 214 8.20 -5.43 -1.51
CA ALA A 214 8.01 -6.51 -0.56
C ALA A 214 7.78 -7.86 -1.25
N ASP A 215 7.09 -7.90 -2.40
CA ASP A 215 6.87 -9.11 -3.19
C ASP A 215 8.18 -9.69 -3.78
N SER A 216 9.14 -8.84 -4.17
CA SER A 216 10.41 -9.29 -4.75
C SER A 216 11.47 -9.64 -3.70
N TYR A 217 11.52 -8.90 -2.60
CA TYR A 217 12.53 -9.08 -1.57
C TYR A 217 12.12 -10.14 -0.53
N ILE A 218 10.91 -10.07 0.00
CA ILE A 218 10.46 -10.96 1.08
C ILE A 218 9.91 -12.25 0.48
N THR A 219 10.82 -13.15 0.09
CA THR A 219 10.48 -14.42 -0.54
C THR A 219 10.32 -15.58 0.45
N CYS A 220 10.74 -15.40 1.71
CA CYS A 220 10.68 -16.36 2.81
C CYS A 220 10.58 -15.64 4.15
N LEU A 221 10.24 -16.38 5.23
CA LEU A 221 10.10 -15.82 6.58
C LEU A 221 11.41 -15.29 7.15
N GLU A 222 12.55 -15.91 6.84
CA GLU A 222 13.85 -15.46 7.31
C GLU A 222 14.19 -14.05 6.82
N ARG A 223 13.83 -13.72 5.57
CA ARG A 223 13.97 -12.34 5.05
C ARG A 223 13.04 -11.35 5.74
N TRP A 224 11.85 -11.78 6.09
CA TRP A 224 10.90 -10.99 6.87
C TRP A 224 11.41 -10.71 8.28
N GLU A 225 11.88 -11.74 8.96
CA GLU A 225 12.40 -11.64 10.33
C GLU A 225 13.70 -10.84 10.42
N GLY A 226 14.51 -10.85 9.36
CA GLY A 226 15.72 -10.06 9.23
C GLY A 226 15.50 -8.56 9.03
N LEU A 227 14.26 -8.10 8.77
CA LEU A 227 13.96 -6.67 8.67
C LEU A 227 13.89 -6.04 10.05
N THR A 228 14.69 -5.00 10.27
CA THR A 228 14.60 -4.19 11.49
C THR A 228 13.41 -3.25 11.44
N GLU A 229 12.75 -3.08 12.57
CA GLU A 229 11.65 -2.13 12.74
C GLU A 229 12.12 -0.93 13.55
N LYS A 230 11.82 0.27 13.09
CA LYS A 230 12.19 1.53 13.71
C LYS A 230 10.96 2.39 13.92
N ASP A 231 10.88 3.11 15.04
CA ASP A 231 9.87 4.13 15.24
C ASP A 231 9.89 5.15 14.09
N PHE A 232 8.71 5.58 13.64
CA PHE A 232 8.59 6.47 12.47
C PHE A 232 9.26 7.83 12.72
N ILE A 233 9.17 8.39 13.93
CA ILE A 233 9.74 9.71 14.23
C ILE A 233 11.27 9.65 14.23
N LEU A 234 11.85 8.59 14.80
CA LEU A 234 13.29 8.35 14.74
C LEU A 234 13.76 8.10 13.31
N TRP A 235 12.98 7.34 12.55
CA TRP A 235 13.27 7.08 11.14
C TRP A 235 13.18 8.35 10.29
N TYR A 236 12.12 9.18 10.52
CA TYR A 236 11.95 10.47 9.85
C TYR A 236 13.12 11.40 10.13
N ALA A 237 13.50 11.53 11.41
CA ALA A 237 14.62 12.34 11.82
C ALA A 237 15.95 11.89 11.16
N ASP A 238 16.21 10.57 11.11
CA ASP A 238 17.40 10.01 10.46
C ASP A 238 17.49 10.31 8.96
N LYS A 239 16.35 10.36 8.28
CA LYS A 239 16.31 10.63 6.83
C LYS A 239 16.47 12.12 6.49
N HIS A 240 16.00 12.98 7.37
CA HIS A 240 15.95 14.43 7.08
C HIS A 240 17.06 15.21 7.73
N TYR A 241 17.52 14.82 8.92
CA TYR A 241 18.55 15.55 9.63
C TYR A 241 19.92 15.29 9.00
N ASP A 242 20.57 16.38 8.59
CA ASP A 242 21.92 16.37 8.03
C ASP A 242 22.77 17.38 8.80
N THR A 243 23.86 16.90 9.37
CA THR A 243 24.80 17.74 10.15
C THR A 243 25.55 18.75 9.28
N GLU A 244 25.64 18.50 7.97
CA GLU A 244 26.29 19.40 7.01
C GLU A 244 25.34 20.43 6.39
N SER A 245 24.03 20.33 6.67
CA SER A 245 23.01 21.26 6.19
C SER A 245 23.05 22.59 6.97
N THR A 246 22.36 23.62 6.45
CA THR A 246 22.26 24.92 7.13
C THR A 246 21.54 24.80 8.46
N ASN A 247 21.83 25.76 9.40
CA ASN A 247 21.11 25.82 10.68
C ASN A 247 19.59 25.93 10.50
N ASP A 248 19.14 26.67 9.48
CA ASP A 248 17.70 26.82 9.18
C ASP A 248 17.07 25.50 8.74
N ASP A 249 17.75 24.70 7.91
CA ASP A 249 17.29 23.39 7.49
C ASP A 249 17.22 22.41 8.69
N GLN A 250 18.24 22.44 9.56
CA GLN A 250 18.26 21.62 10.78
C GLN A 250 17.12 22.01 11.73
N LEU A 251 16.89 23.31 11.95
CA LEU A 251 15.80 23.82 12.79
C LEU A 251 14.43 23.41 12.23
N LYS A 252 14.26 23.42 10.91
CA LYS A 252 13.04 22.95 10.27
C LYS A 252 12.77 21.48 10.54
N VAL A 253 13.78 20.61 10.43
CA VAL A 253 13.64 19.19 10.75
C VAL A 253 13.30 18.98 12.23
N ILE A 254 13.94 19.74 13.13
CA ILE A 254 13.65 19.68 14.57
C ILE A 254 12.19 20.11 14.83
N SER A 255 11.72 21.19 14.20
CA SER A 255 10.32 21.63 14.29
C SER A 255 9.35 20.56 13.83
N ASP A 256 9.59 19.97 12.65
CA ASP A 256 8.77 18.88 12.12
C ASP A 256 8.70 17.65 13.06
N VAL A 257 9.83 17.32 13.69
CA VAL A 257 9.91 16.22 14.67
C VAL A 257 9.15 16.58 15.94
N CYS A 258 9.25 17.81 16.42
CA CYS A 258 8.48 18.28 17.59
C CYS A 258 6.96 18.22 17.32
N ASP A 259 6.54 18.66 16.14
CA ASP A 259 5.13 18.60 15.73
C ASP A 259 4.59 17.16 15.67
N LEU A 260 5.42 16.21 15.27
CA LEU A 260 5.06 14.79 15.29
C LEU A 260 4.98 14.25 16.72
N LEU A 261 5.93 14.62 17.60
CA LEU A 261 5.97 14.17 19.00
C LEU A 261 4.75 14.61 19.79
N VAL A 262 4.23 15.82 19.56
CA VAL A 262 3.04 16.35 20.22
C VAL A 262 1.79 15.47 19.98
N ASN A 263 1.72 14.77 18.86
CA ASN A 263 0.59 13.89 18.51
C ASN A 263 0.66 12.52 19.18
N ILE A 264 1.76 12.16 19.86
CA ILE A 264 1.89 10.90 20.58
C ILE A 264 1.08 10.94 21.87
N GLN A 265 0.09 10.06 21.97
CA GLN A 265 -0.80 9.98 23.14
C GLN A 265 -0.13 9.40 24.40
N SER A 266 0.92 8.59 24.24
CA SER A 266 1.65 7.97 25.35
C SER A 266 2.78 8.87 25.82
N GLU A 267 2.64 9.48 27.00
CA GLU A 267 3.69 10.31 27.62
C GLU A 267 5.00 9.52 27.81
N VAL A 268 4.92 8.25 28.14
CA VAL A 268 6.09 7.37 28.31
C VAL A 268 6.83 7.19 26.98
N LEU A 269 6.09 6.92 25.89
CA LEU A 269 6.69 6.78 24.57
C LEU A 269 7.28 8.11 24.09
N GLN A 270 6.57 9.21 24.30
CA GLN A 270 7.03 10.56 23.95
C GLN A 270 8.35 10.90 24.69
N ALA A 271 8.44 10.62 25.99
CA ALA A 271 9.65 10.84 26.78
C ALA A 271 10.82 9.95 26.32
N SER A 272 10.55 8.69 25.99
CA SER A 272 11.56 7.77 25.43
C SER A 272 12.14 8.30 24.11
N LEU A 273 11.27 8.66 23.18
CA LEU A 273 11.69 9.19 21.87
C LEU A 273 12.47 10.51 21.98
N LEU A 274 12.06 11.39 22.90
CA LEU A 274 12.80 12.62 23.18
C LEU A 274 14.21 12.32 23.71
N THR A 275 14.36 11.30 24.55
CA THR A 275 15.67 10.87 25.07
C THR A 275 16.54 10.34 23.96
N ASP A 276 16.00 9.44 23.12
CA ASP A 276 16.71 8.85 21.99
C ASP A 276 17.18 9.92 20.99
N LEU A 277 16.31 10.90 20.68
CA LEU A 277 16.64 12.03 19.81
C LEU A 277 17.73 12.92 20.42
N LYS A 278 17.63 13.26 21.71
CA LYS A 278 18.65 14.05 22.39
C LYS A 278 20.00 13.36 22.40
N ASP A 279 20.06 12.09 22.74
CA ASP A 279 21.31 11.33 22.80
C ASP A 279 21.97 11.22 21.44
N LYS A 280 21.15 11.10 20.39
CA LYS A 280 21.63 11.01 19.01
C LYS A 280 22.18 12.33 18.47
N TYR A 281 21.45 13.42 18.64
CA TYR A 281 21.83 14.72 18.05
C TYR A 281 22.73 15.54 18.96
N ARG A 282 22.83 15.28 20.28
CA ARG A 282 23.80 15.88 21.17
C ARG A 282 25.25 15.46 20.89
N LYS A 283 25.46 14.29 20.29
CA LYS A 283 26.78 13.79 19.88
C LYS A 283 27.24 14.37 18.53
N ALA A 284 26.37 15.07 17.82
CA ALA A 284 26.64 15.66 16.51
C ALA A 284 26.97 17.19 16.60
N SER A 285 26.92 17.76 17.79
CA SER A 285 27.37 19.13 18.13
C SER A 285 28.65 19.05 18.97
#